data_4996f73f99f4e6cc717979315bfcf519
#
_entry.id   4996f73f99f4e6cc717979315bfcf519
#
_cell.length_a   1.000
_cell.length_b   1.000
_cell.length_c   1.000
_cell.angle_alpha   90.00
_cell.angle_beta   90.00
_cell.angle_gamma   90.00
#
_symmetry.space_group_name_H-M   'P 1'
#
loop_
_entity.id
_entity.type
_entity.pdbx_description
1 polymer ?
#
loop_
_entity_poly.entity_id
_entity_poly.type
_entity_poly.pdbx_seq_one_letter_code
_entity_poly.pdbx_strand_id
1 'polypeptide(L)'
;MFQTNFIFQTKKYMLSAATIFLLLVSMILTACGGAGDEKKDTAQKDKPIEITDVTGQKVTLKKPAERVVVQWSASGGAFLTMAALTGKNVTNLIVGIDPSLSKYRTDMWNHFKADLPELEKIPLIGAVNEKTFDTEKVVSLNPDVIFIPLYMKEQYESDVKPKLDAAGIPTVYIDYHAEKLENHQRSIEAIGKALGKEERAAELKQFYTDHVTKVTDRINKISKPKPTVYIEVGMQGPESFGYAFSSNYSWGALATLCGGDIITKDVIKTGGPVNPEFVLEKDPDIIMIMGSYWPKKPTSMRLGFEADEAASQQLLKAFTQREGWDKLKAVKNKQVYSAHHGLPREIYDCVVFEYLAKTYYPEEFADIDPEATLKEFYEKFLPFSYGGTWFMHLN
;
A
#
# COMPACT_ATOMS: atom_id res chain seq x y z
N MET A 1 -38.46 48.20 -14.16
CA MET A 1 -39.78 48.33 -13.57
C MET A 1 -39.90 47.34 -12.42
N PHE A 2 -40.07 47.91 -11.26
CA PHE A 2 -40.28 47.37 -9.90
C PHE A 2 -39.12 46.70 -9.17
N GLN A 3 -38.48 47.55 -8.42
CA GLN A 3 -37.94 47.38 -7.08
C GLN A 3 -39.01 46.85 -6.11
N THR A 4 -38.59 46.09 -5.10
CA THR A 4 -38.88 46.53 -3.70
C THR A 4 -38.03 45.69 -2.72
N ASN A 5 -37.30 46.46 -1.94
CA ASN A 5 -36.65 46.16 -0.66
C ASN A 5 -37.64 45.63 0.39
N PHE A 6 -37.20 44.80 1.31
CA PHE A 6 -37.63 44.89 2.70
C PHE A 6 -36.49 44.63 3.68
N ILE A 7 -36.39 45.55 4.59
CA ILE A 7 -35.39 45.90 5.57
C ILE A 7 -35.71 45.22 6.91
N PHE A 8 -34.67 44.82 7.64
CA PHE A 8 -34.49 44.81 9.11
C PHE A 8 -35.68 44.56 10.04
N GLN A 9 -35.52 43.60 10.96
CA GLN A 9 -35.72 43.94 12.39
C GLN A 9 -34.84 43.02 13.29
N THR A 10 -33.88 43.70 13.92
CA THR A 10 -33.20 43.32 15.15
C THR A 10 -34.13 43.49 16.34
N LYS A 11 -34.16 42.50 17.27
CA LYS A 11 -34.48 42.80 18.67
C LYS A 11 -33.59 41.99 19.62
N LYS A 12 -32.76 42.76 20.31
CA LYS A 12 -32.07 42.43 21.56
C LYS A 12 -33.09 42.13 22.66
N TYR A 13 -32.83 41.11 23.47
CA TYR A 13 -33.09 41.18 24.91
C TYR A 13 -31.90 40.70 25.68
N MET A 14 -31.34 41.59 26.44
CA MET A 14 -30.31 41.43 27.46
C MET A 14 -30.97 41.25 28.84
N LEU A 15 -30.26 40.49 29.66
CA LEU A 15 -30.18 40.49 31.13
C LEU A 15 -31.43 40.16 31.97
N SER A 16 -31.25 39.22 32.89
CA SER A 16 -31.23 39.44 34.34
C SER A 16 -31.08 38.10 35.05
N ALA A 17 -29.99 37.91 35.73
CA ALA A 17 -29.70 37.85 37.16
C ALA A 17 -30.26 36.63 37.88
N ALA A 18 -29.32 35.73 38.23
CA ALA A 18 -28.78 35.51 39.60
C ALA A 18 -29.83 35.36 40.72
N THR A 19 -29.83 34.24 41.41
CA THR A 19 -29.66 34.14 42.86
C THR A 19 -30.09 32.74 43.38
N ILE A 20 -29.12 31.98 43.88
CA ILE A 20 -29.03 31.36 45.21
C ILE A 20 -30.18 30.44 45.69
N PHE A 21 -29.89 29.18 45.96
CA PHE A 21 -30.11 28.54 47.25
C PHE A 21 -29.23 27.28 47.38
N LEU A 22 -28.41 27.34 48.23
CA LEU A 22 -27.57 26.71 49.23
C LEU A 22 -28.30 25.64 50.05
N LEU A 23 -27.56 24.59 50.36
CA LEU A 23 -27.57 23.73 51.55
C LEU A 23 -28.65 22.64 51.70
N LEU A 24 -28.19 21.41 51.65
CA LEU A 24 -28.30 20.53 52.83
C LEU A 24 -27.18 19.48 52.78
N VAL A 25 -26.27 19.64 53.72
CA VAL A 25 -25.25 18.70 54.16
C VAL A 25 -25.93 17.69 55.07
N SER A 26 -25.66 16.40 54.83
CA SER A 26 -25.73 15.39 55.87
C SER A 26 -24.57 14.43 55.74
N MET A 27 -23.59 14.61 56.57
CA MET A 27 -22.53 13.63 56.87
C MET A 27 -23.19 12.40 57.52
N ILE A 28 -22.84 11.23 57.02
CA ILE A 28 -22.69 10.05 57.87
C ILE A 28 -21.35 9.41 57.52
N LEU A 29 -20.40 9.57 58.39
CA LEU A 29 -19.17 8.79 58.50
C LEU A 29 -19.52 7.41 59.07
N THR A 30 -19.18 6.35 58.36
CA THR A 30 -18.78 5.10 59.01
C THR A 30 -17.68 4.46 58.19
N ALA A 31 -16.53 4.34 58.84
CA ALA A 31 -15.35 3.63 58.36
C ALA A 31 -15.59 2.15 58.37
N CYS A 32 -15.09 1.41 57.36
CA CYS A 32 -14.24 0.23 57.51
C CYS A 32 -13.85 -0.32 56.16
N GLY A 33 -12.58 -0.68 56.06
CA GLY A 33 -11.81 -1.02 54.89
C GLY A 33 -12.28 -2.22 54.06
N GLY A 34 -11.75 -2.27 52.87
CA GLY A 34 -11.87 -3.39 51.95
C GLY A 34 -11.36 -3.00 50.56
N ALA A 35 -10.24 -3.58 50.20
CA ALA A 35 -9.62 -3.73 48.90
C ALA A 35 -10.32 -3.07 47.72
N GLY A 36 -9.62 -2.14 47.08
CA GLY A 36 -10.01 -1.59 45.79
C GLY A 36 -9.93 -2.64 44.68
N ASP A 37 -11.07 -3.17 44.28
CA ASP A 37 -11.23 -3.81 42.99
C ASP A 37 -11.26 -2.71 41.93
N GLU A 38 -10.16 -2.56 41.20
CA GLU A 38 -10.16 -1.93 39.89
C GLU A 38 -11.13 -2.72 39.02
N LYS A 39 -12.34 -2.25 38.87
CA LYS A 39 -13.21 -2.65 37.79
C LYS A 39 -12.57 -2.14 36.49
N LYS A 40 -11.65 -2.94 35.93
CA LYS A 40 -11.29 -2.88 34.53
C LYS A 40 -12.59 -2.98 33.73
N ASP A 41 -12.76 -2.03 32.86
CA ASP A 41 -13.84 -1.89 31.88
C ASP A 41 -13.92 -3.17 31.02
N THR A 42 -14.68 -4.16 31.46
CA THR A 42 -14.91 -5.43 30.77
C THR A 42 -16.13 -5.39 29.83
N ALA A 43 -16.76 -4.24 29.68
CA ALA A 43 -18.02 -4.10 28.94
C ALA A 43 -17.87 -3.98 27.40
N GLN A 44 -16.64 -4.04 26.84
CA GLN A 44 -16.42 -3.90 25.39
C GLN A 44 -16.12 -5.22 24.67
N LYS A 45 -16.09 -6.35 25.37
CA LYS A 45 -15.67 -7.65 24.81
C LYS A 45 -16.76 -8.42 24.02
N ASP A 46 -18.02 -8.03 24.08
CA ASP A 46 -19.13 -8.86 23.57
C ASP A 46 -19.94 -8.25 22.41
N LYS A 47 -19.46 -7.14 21.80
CA LYS A 47 -20.15 -6.62 20.61
C LYS A 47 -19.54 -7.20 19.35
N PRO A 48 -20.35 -7.76 18.42
CA PRO A 48 -19.86 -8.20 17.11
C PRO A 48 -19.16 -7.05 16.39
N ILE A 49 -18.05 -7.36 15.72
CA ILE A 49 -17.27 -6.41 14.94
C ILE A 49 -17.82 -6.42 13.51
N GLU A 50 -18.37 -5.30 13.07
CA GLU A 50 -18.81 -5.12 11.68
C GLU A 50 -17.70 -4.50 10.86
N ILE A 51 -17.27 -5.20 9.80
CA ILE A 51 -16.27 -4.78 8.84
C ILE A 51 -16.97 -4.52 7.52
N THR A 52 -16.72 -3.36 6.90
CA THR A 52 -17.10 -3.11 5.51
C THR A 52 -15.84 -3.22 4.68
N ASP A 53 -15.78 -4.19 3.78
CA ASP A 53 -14.63 -4.42 2.92
C ASP A 53 -14.60 -3.48 1.69
N VAL A 54 -13.58 -3.63 0.84
CA VAL A 54 -13.41 -2.75 -0.35
C VAL A 54 -14.51 -2.92 -1.40
N THR A 55 -15.27 -4.03 -1.35
CA THR A 55 -16.43 -4.26 -2.23
C THR A 55 -17.71 -3.61 -1.69
N GLY A 56 -17.70 -3.15 -0.44
CA GLY A 56 -18.87 -2.69 0.29
C GLY A 56 -19.62 -3.81 1.02
N GLN A 57 -19.12 -5.05 0.95
CA GLN A 57 -19.71 -6.18 1.68
C GLN A 57 -19.49 -6.01 3.19
N LYS A 58 -20.52 -6.28 3.97
CA LYS A 58 -20.43 -6.33 5.43
C LYS A 58 -20.08 -7.73 5.90
N VAL A 59 -19.05 -7.81 6.73
CA VAL A 59 -18.57 -9.04 7.36
C VAL A 59 -18.62 -8.85 8.87
N THR A 60 -19.12 -9.85 9.59
CA THR A 60 -19.26 -9.79 11.05
C THR A 60 -18.34 -10.81 11.71
N LEU A 61 -17.48 -10.35 12.61
CA LEU A 61 -16.68 -11.20 13.48
C LEU A 61 -17.24 -11.13 14.91
N LYS A 62 -17.19 -12.25 15.63
CA LYS A 62 -17.65 -12.31 17.03
C LYS A 62 -16.71 -11.60 17.99
N LYS A 63 -15.42 -11.58 17.68
CA LYS A 63 -14.32 -10.95 18.44
C LYS A 63 -13.20 -10.56 17.46
N PRO A 64 -12.20 -9.78 17.88
CA PRO A 64 -11.00 -9.55 17.08
C PRO A 64 -10.36 -10.88 16.65
N ALA A 65 -9.95 -10.97 15.39
CA ALA A 65 -9.37 -12.17 14.82
C ALA A 65 -8.00 -12.46 15.44
N GLU A 66 -7.82 -13.68 15.89
CA GLU A 66 -6.57 -14.22 16.44
C GLU A 66 -5.96 -15.28 15.53
N ARG A 67 -6.73 -15.75 14.53
CA ARG A 67 -6.34 -16.78 13.57
C ARG A 67 -6.69 -16.32 12.17
N VAL A 68 -5.70 -15.88 11.43
CA VAL A 68 -5.88 -15.24 10.12
C VAL A 68 -5.23 -16.06 9.02
N VAL A 69 -5.91 -16.18 7.90
CA VAL A 69 -5.34 -16.70 6.67
C VAL A 69 -5.11 -15.55 5.69
N VAL A 70 -3.93 -15.54 5.07
CA VAL A 70 -3.49 -14.48 4.13
C VAL A 70 -3.23 -15.06 2.76
N GLN A 71 -3.80 -14.42 1.73
CA GLN A 71 -3.46 -14.69 0.33
C GLN A 71 -2.67 -13.53 -0.26
N TRP A 72 -1.75 -13.87 -1.17
CA TRP A 72 -0.85 -12.96 -1.83
C TRP A 72 0.00 -12.13 -0.86
N SER A 73 0.85 -12.82 -0.13
CA SER A 73 1.75 -12.21 0.86
C SER A 73 2.91 -11.40 0.24
N ALA A 74 3.14 -11.53 -1.09
CA ALA A 74 4.26 -10.89 -1.78
C ALA A 74 4.11 -9.37 -1.87
N SER A 75 3.00 -8.87 -2.36
CA SER A 75 2.80 -7.45 -2.67
C SER A 75 1.30 -7.17 -2.82
N GLY A 76 0.76 -6.25 -2.07
CA GLY A 76 -0.65 -5.89 -2.12
C GLY A 76 -1.60 -6.88 -1.44
N GLY A 77 -1.08 -7.77 -0.60
CA GLY A 77 -1.87 -8.58 0.32
C GLY A 77 -1.91 -8.01 1.74
N ALA A 78 -2.58 -8.72 2.64
CA ALA A 78 -2.76 -8.26 4.02
C ALA A 78 -1.49 -8.32 4.89
N PHE A 79 -0.47 -9.09 4.49
CA PHE A 79 0.68 -9.42 5.33
C PHE A 79 1.38 -8.18 5.90
N LEU A 80 1.79 -7.24 5.04
CA LEU A 80 2.50 -6.03 5.48
C LEU A 80 1.61 -5.11 6.32
N THR A 81 0.33 -5.00 5.99
CA THR A 81 -0.62 -4.23 6.81
C THR A 81 -0.77 -4.85 8.19
N MET A 82 -0.93 -6.18 8.27
CA MET A 82 -0.97 -6.88 9.56
C MET A 82 0.32 -6.68 10.36
N ALA A 83 1.49 -6.76 9.70
CA ALA A 83 2.77 -6.49 10.34
C ALA A 83 2.88 -5.06 10.87
N ALA A 84 2.39 -4.06 10.11
CA ALA A 84 2.36 -2.66 10.53
C ALA A 84 1.43 -2.39 11.73
N LEU A 85 0.33 -3.16 11.84
CA LEU A 85 -0.65 -3.02 12.91
C LEU A 85 -0.28 -3.80 14.17
N THR A 86 0.46 -4.89 14.05
CA THR A 86 0.67 -5.83 15.16
C THR A 86 2.14 -6.09 15.52
N GLY A 87 3.06 -5.48 14.75
CA GLY A 87 4.50 -5.67 14.96
C GLY A 87 4.89 -7.15 14.83
N LYS A 88 5.80 -7.60 15.66
CA LYS A 88 6.29 -9.00 15.67
C LYS A 88 5.19 -10.03 15.96
N ASN A 89 4.06 -9.61 16.55
CA ASN A 89 2.94 -10.51 16.82
C ASN A 89 2.24 -11.03 15.54
N VAL A 90 2.55 -10.47 14.37
CA VAL A 90 1.98 -10.88 13.08
C VAL A 90 2.11 -12.40 12.85
N THR A 91 3.24 -13.00 13.23
CA THR A 91 3.49 -14.45 13.05
C THR A 91 2.63 -15.34 13.96
N ASN A 92 2.17 -14.82 15.10
CA ASN A 92 1.26 -15.55 15.99
C ASN A 92 -0.18 -15.50 15.48
N LEU A 93 -0.53 -14.47 14.70
CA LEU A 93 -1.88 -14.29 14.17
C LEU A 93 -2.09 -15.05 12.85
N ILE A 94 -1.07 -15.18 12.01
CA ILE A 94 -1.19 -15.85 10.72
C ILE A 94 -1.07 -17.35 10.90
N VAL A 95 -2.18 -18.07 10.68
CA VAL A 95 -2.23 -19.54 10.79
C VAL A 95 -2.05 -20.23 9.43
N GLY A 96 -2.10 -19.49 8.33
CA GLY A 96 -1.86 -19.98 6.99
C GLY A 96 -1.51 -18.84 6.03
N ILE A 97 -0.49 -19.04 5.20
CA ILE A 97 0.01 -18.04 4.25
C ILE A 97 0.26 -18.68 2.88
N ASP A 98 0.06 -17.91 1.82
CA ASP A 98 0.43 -18.33 0.48
C ASP A 98 1.94 -18.24 0.24
N PRO A 99 2.52 -18.96 -0.76
CA PRO A 99 3.95 -18.95 -0.99
C PRO A 99 4.50 -17.75 -1.76
N SER A 100 3.67 -16.76 -2.11
CA SER A 100 4.08 -15.71 -3.05
C SER A 100 5.26 -14.87 -2.55
N LEU A 101 5.32 -14.55 -1.25
CA LEU A 101 6.44 -13.78 -0.67
C LEU A 101 7.76 -14.52 -0.85
N SER A 102 7.83 -15.79 -0.45
CA SER A 102 9.06 -16.60 -0.58
C SER A 102 9.40 -16.96 -2.03
N LYS A 103 8.41 -17.00 -2.92
CA LYS A 103 8.57 -17.40 -4.32
C LYS A 103 8.93 -16.24 -5.25
N TYR A 104 8.30 -15.09 -5.08
CA TYR A 104 8.41 -13.95 -6.00
C TYR A 104 9.17 -12.75 -5.43
N ARG A 105 9.34 -12.70 -4.12
CA ARG A 105 10.04 -11.63 -3.40
C ARG A 105 11.08 -12.24 -2.45
N THR A 106 11.97 -13.05 -3.00
CA THR A 106 12.95 -13.84 -2.23
C THR A 106 13.90 -12.99 -1.40
N ASP A 107 14.31 -11.84 -1.88
CA ASP A 107 15.13 -10.87 -1.13
C ASP A 107 14.36 -10.31 0.09
N MET A 108 13.11 -9.90 -0.10
CA MET A 108 12.23 -9.46 0.98
C MET A 108 11.97 -10.58 1.98
N TRP A 109 11.71 -11.82 1.50
CA TRP A 109 11.52 -12.97 2.34
C TRP A 109 12.75 -13.25 3.21
N ASN A 110 13.95 -13.27 2.61
CA ASN A 110 15.20 -13.50 3.33
C ASN A 110 15.44 -12.42 4.39
N HIS A 111 15.20 -11.18 4.03
CA HIS A 111 15.35 -10.04 4.93
C HIS A 111 14.36 -10.10 6.11
N PHE A 112 13.08 -10.29 5.82
CA PHE A 112 12.04 -10.36 6.87
C PHE A 112 12.21 -11.57 7.78
N LYS A 113 12.66 -12.69 7.23
CA LYS A 113 12.96 -13.90 8.01
C LYS A 113 14.16 -13.72 8.91
N ALA A 114 15.16 -12.92 8.52
CA ALA A 114 16.28 -12.61 9.40
C ALA A 114 15.84 -11.81 10.64
N ASP A 115 14.89 -10.89 10.48
CA ASP A 115 14.33 -10.10 11.56
C ASP A 115 13.26 -10.85 12.38
N LEU A 116 12.56 -11.81 11.75
CA LEU A 116 11.43 -12.55 12.33
C LEU A 116 11.44 -14.02 11.86
N PRO A 117 12.29 -14.88 12.44
CA PRO A 117 12.48 -16.30 12.00
C PRO A 117 11.20 -17.14 12.10
N GLU A 118 10.23 -16.74 12.91
CA GLU A 118 8.95 -17.42 13.07
C GLU A 118 8.14 -17.48 11.77
N LEU A 119 8.40 -16.60 10.80
CA LEU A 119 7.76 -16.61 9.48
C LEU A 119 7.90 -17.96 8.76
N GLU A 120 9.03 -18.66 8.91
CA GLU A 120 9.24 -19.98 8.31
C GLU A 120 8.33 -21.07 8.86
N LYS A 121 7.77 -20.86 10.06
CA LYS A 121 6.92 -21.85 10.73
C LYS A 121 5.45 -21.74 10.31
N ILE A 122 5.07 -20.67 9.61
CA ILE A 122 3.68 -20.46 9.18
C ILE A 122 3.35 -21.48 8.07
N PRO A 123 2.26 -22.25 8.22
CA PRO A 123 1.86 -23.24 7.23
C PRO A 123 1.58 -22.62 5.85
N LEU A 124 2.21 -23.16 4.80
CA LEU A 124 1.88 -22.79 3.44
C LEU A 124 0.57 -23.47 3.02
N ILE A 125 -0.35 -22.67 2.45
CA ILE A 125 -1.70 -23.11 2.07
C ILE A 125 -1.95 -23.07 0.56
N GLY A 126 -0.93 -22.83 -0.25
CA GLY A 126 -1.04 -22.62 -1.69
C GLY A 126 -1.64 -21.26 -2.03
N ALA A 127 -1.86 -21.02 -3.32
CA ALA A 127 -2.31 -19.74 -3.85
C ALA A 127 -3.54 -19.90 -4.77
N VAL A 128 -4.53 -19.03 -4.62
CA VAL A 128 -5.76 -19.03 -5.41
C VAL A 128 -5.46 -18.82 -6.90
N ASN A 129 -4.67 -17.80 -7.23
CA ASN A 129 -4.29 -17.48 -8.61
C ASN A 129 -3.42 -18.55 -9.30
N GLU A 130 -2.79 -19.44 -8.54
CA GLU A 130 -2.03 -20.57 -9.07
C GLU A 130 -2.83 -21.89 -9.08
N LYS A 131 -4.09 -21.87 -8.63
CA LYS A 131 -4.95 -23.05 -8.48
C LYS A 131 -4.35 -24.14 -7.57
N THR A 132 -3.54 -23.71 -6.60
CA THR A 132 -2.89 -24.61 -5.62
C THR A 132 -3.43 -24.43 -4.21
N PHE A 133 -4.46 -23.61 -4.03
CA PHE A 133 -5.06 -23.31 -2.72
C PHE A 133 -5.67 -24.57 -2.09
N ASP A 134 -5.19 -24.92 -0.90
CA ASP A 134 -5.62 -26.11 -0.16
C ASP A 134 -6.75 -25.75 0.82
N THR A 135 -7.99 -25.87 0.33
CA THR A 135 -9.19 -25.53 1.10
C THR A 135 -9.35 -26.42 2.33
N GLU A 136 -9.01 -27.72 2.25
CA GLU A 136 -9.15 -28.65 3.39
C GLU A 136 -8.18 -28.29 4.50
N LYS A 137 -6.95 -27.99 4.13
CA LYS A 137 -5.94 -27.50 5.07
C LYS A 137 -6.39 -26.22 5.75
N VAL A 138 -6.91 -25.24 4.99
CA VAL A 138 -7.40 -23.98 5.56
C VAL A 138 -8.56 -24.21 6.54
N VAL A 139 -9.52 -25.06 6.19
CA VAL A 139 -10.60 -25.42 7.12
C VAL A 139 -10.05 -26.08 8.38
N SER A 140 -9.06 -26.97 8.27
CA SER A 140 -8.44 -27.61 9.43
C SER A 140 -7.67 -26.64 10.34
N LEU A 141 -7.17 -25.54 9.78
CA LEU A 141 -6.52 -24.46 10.53
C LEU A 141 -7.52 -23.62 11.34
N ASN A 142 -8.83 -23.76 11.10
CA ASN A 142 -9.90 -23.05 11.79
C ASN A 142 -9.63 -21.54 11.96
N PRO A 143 -9.49 -20.78 10.86
CA PRO A 143 -9.24 -19.34 10.93
C PRO A 143 -10.51 -18.57 11.31
N ASP A 144 -10.33 -17.44 11.98
CA ASP A 144 -11.41 -16.49 12.28
C ASP A 144 -11.80 -15.66 11.06
N VAL A 145 -10.85 -15.45 10.13
CA VAL A 145 -11.03 -14.66 8.90
C VAL A 145 -9.96 -14.99 7.85
N ILE A 146 -10.32 -14.84 6.59
CA ILE A 146 -9.38 -14.87 5.47
C ILE A 146 -9.40 -13.51 4.74
N PHE A 147 -8.21 -12.94 4.45
CA PHE A 147 -8.05 -11.76 3.61
C PHE A 147 -7.70 -12.16 2.18
N ILE A 148 -8.49 -11.66 1.23
CA ILE A 148 -8.35 -11.95 -0.21
C ILE A 148 -8.18 -10.64 -0.97
N PRO A 149 -7.09 -10.47 -1.76
CA PRO A 149 -6.98 -9.34 -2.69
C PRO A 149 -8.09 -9.33 -3.73
N LEU A 150 -8.66 -8.15 -3.98
CA LEU A 150 -9.83 -7.96 -4.85
C LEU A 150 -9.63 -8.52 -6.27
N TYR A 151 -8.42 -8.43 -6.82
CA TYR A 151 -8.13 -8.96 -8.15
C TYR A 151 -8.25 -10.48 -8.25
N MET A 152 -8.23 -11.21 -7.12
CA MET A 152 -8.46 -12.66 -7.06
C MET A 152 -9.93 -13.04 -6.87
N LYS A 153 -10.82 -12.06 -6.67
CA LYS A 153 -12.22 -12.28 -6.25
C LYS A 153 -12.95 -13.28 -7.14
N GLU A 154 -12.91 -13.08 -8.46
CA GLU A 154 -13.64 -13.92 -9.40
C GLU A 154 -13.24 -15.40 -9.29
N GLN A 155 -11.94 -15.70 -9.35
CA GLN A 155 -11.43 -17.05 -9.22
C GLN A 155 -11.69 -17.64 -7.82
N TYR A 156 -11.51 -16.83 -6.77
CA TYR A 156 -11.75 -17.25 -5.39
C TYR A 156 -13.21 -17.60 -5.15
N GLU A 157 -14.15 -16.79 -5.64
CA GLU A 157 -15.59 -17.03 -5.47
C GLU A 157 -16.07 -18.26 -6.25
N SER A 158 -15.48 -18.53 -7.42
CA SER A 158 -15.76 -19.73 -8.21
C SER A 158 -15.24 -21.01 -7.54
N ASP A 159 -13.99 -21.01 -7.10
CA ASP A 159 -13.27 -22.25 -6.81
C ASP A 159 -13.17 -22.59 -5.32
N VAL A 160 -13.18 -21.57 -4.44
CA VAL A 160 -12.81 -21.70 -3.03
C VAL A 160 -13.90 -21.26 -2.08
N LYS A 161 -14.47 -20.06 -2.28
CA LYS A 161 -15.37 -19.40 -1.33
C LYS A 161 -16.55 -20.25 -0.87
N PRO A 162 -17.27 -20.99 -1.74
CA PRO A 162 -18.41 -21.81 -1.30
C PRO A 162 -18.07 -22.84 -0.22
N LYS A 163 -16.87 -23.41 -0.28
CA LYS A 163 -16.39 -24.39 0.71
C LYS A 163 -16.04 -23.73 2.05
N LEU A 164 -15.42 -22.53 2.00
CA LEU A 164 -15.09 -21.77 3.21
C LEU A 164 -16.34 -21.19 3.87
N ASP A 165 -17.32 -20.72 3.09
CA ASP A 165 -18.62 -20.28 3.62
C ASP A 165 -19.36 -21.43 4.32
N ALA A 166 -19.35 -22.63 3.75
CA ALA A 166 -19.93 -23.82 4.37
C ALA A 166 -19.24 -24.20 5.68
N ALA A 167 -17.96 -23.89 5.81
CA ALA A 167 -17.19 -24.04 7.05
C ALA A 167 -17.36 -22.86 8.02
N GLY A 168 -18.11 -21.82 7.67
CA GLY A 168 -18.34 -20.64 8.50
C GLY A 168 -17.14 -19.71 8.60
N ILE A 169 -16.21 -19.75 7.64
CA ILE A 169 -14.99 -18.92 7.61
C ILE A 169 -15.28 -17.63 6.84
N PRO A 170 -15.30 -16.46 7.51
CA PRO A 170 -15.57 -15.18 6.88
C PRO A 170 -14.44 -14.72 5.94
N THR A 171 -14.83 -14.10 4.82
CA THR A 171 -13.91 -13.49 3.85
C THR A 171 -14.01 -11.99 3.90
N VAL A 172 -12.86 -11.30 3.94
CA VAL A 172 -12.73 -9.85 3.81
C VAL A 172 -11.88 -9.55 2.58
N TYR A 173 -12.45 -8.81 1.61
CA TYR A 173 -11.72 -8.35 0.43
C TYR A 173 -10.94 -7.08 0.73
N ILE A 174 -9.69 -7.02 0.23
CA ILE A 174 -8.78 -5.88 0.33
C ILE A 174 -8.27 -5.52 -1.06
N ASP A 175 -7.80 -4.28 -1.25
CA ASP A 175 -7.28 -3.88 -2.56
C ASP A 175 -6.17 -2.83 -2.46
N TYR A 176 -4.98 -3.24 -2.85
CA TYR A 176 -3.80 -2.40 -3.04
C TYR A 176 -3.35 -2.39 -4.52
N HIS A 177 -4.13 -2.98 -5.44
CA HIS A 177 -3.77 -3.13 -6.85
C HIS A 177 -4.49 -2.16 -7.80
N ALA A 178 -5.49 -1.45 -7.30
CA ALA A 178 -6.29 -0.55 -8.12
C ALA A 178 -5.70 0.86 -8.22
N GLU A 179 -4.56 1.12 -7.58
CA GLU A 179 -3.91 2.43 -7.50
C GLU A 179 -4.89 3.54 -7.09
N LYS A 180 -5.79 3.22 -6.13
CA LYS A 180 -6.83 4.10 -5.62
C LYS A 180 -6.62 4.35 -4.13
N LEU A 181 -6.44 5.61 -3.76
CA LEU A 181 -6.30 6.06 -2.37
C LEU A 181 -7.41 5.49 -1.47
N GLU A 182 -8.67 5.54 -1.91
CA GLU A 182 -9.81 5.05 -1.15
C GLU A 182 -9.74 3.55 -0.85
N ASN A 183 -9.29 2.73 -1.81
CA ASN A 183 -9.17 1.29 -1.62
C ASN A 183 -8.07 0.95 -0.61
N HIS A 184 -6.92 1.65 -0.65
CA HIS A 184 -5.87 1.52 0.34
C HIS A 184 -6.37 1.87 1.74
N GLN A 185 -7.05 3.02 1.89
CA GLN A 185 -7.63 3.46 3.16
C GLN A 185 -8.63 2.44 3.71
N ARG A 186 -9.57 1.96 2.88
CA ARG A 186 -10.56 0.95 3.27
C ARG A 186 -9.93 -0.39 3.64
N SER A 187 -8.88 -0.81 2.92
CA SER A 187 -8.15 -2.05 3.24
C SER A 187 -7.47 -1.96 4.60
N ILE A 188 -6.79 -0.85 4.90
CA ILE A 188 -6.17 -0.59 6.21
C ILE A 188 -7.23 -0.61 7.32
N GLU A 189 -8.36 0.06 7.12
CA GLU A 189 -9.46 0.10 8.09
C GLU A 189 -10.10 -1.28 8.31
N ALA A 190 -10.34 -2.04 7.24
CA ALA A 190 -10.93 -3.38 7.32
C ALA A 190 -10.04 -4.35 8.09
N ILE A 191 -8.72 -4.34 7.80
CA ILE A 191 -7.75 -5.17 8.53
C ILE A 191 -7.63 -4.70 9.98
N GLY A 192 -7.58 -3.39 10.23
CA GLY A 192 -7.53 -2.81 11.57
C GLY A 192 -8.71 -3.23 12.44
N LYS A 193 -9.94 -3.13 11.92
CA LYS A 193 -11.15 -3.59 12.59
C LYS A 193 -11.14 -5.10 12.84
N ALA A 194 -10.75 -5.88 11.83
CA ALA A 194 -10.69 -7.33 11.98
C ALA A 194 -9.75 -7.77 13.12
N LEU A 195 -8.66 -7.03 13.34
CA LEU A 195 -7.65 -7.35 14.35
C LEU A 195 -7.84 -6.60 15.68
N GLY A 196 -8.86 -5.72 15.82
CA GLY A 196 -9.02 -4.84 16.98
C GLY A 196 -7.85 -3.88 17.15
N LYS A 197 -7.37 -3.31 16.02
CA LYS A 197 -6.22 -2.38 15.94
C LYS A 197 -6.60 -1.07 15.24
N GLU A 198 -7.81 -0.58 15.51
CA GLU A 198 -8.38 0.58 14.83
C GLU A 198 -7.56 1.86 15.01
N GLU A 199 -7.03 2.10 16.21
CA GLU A 199 -6.19 3.27 16.48
C GLU A 199 -4.90 3.24 15.64
N ARG A 200 -4.21 2.08 15.63
CA ARG A 200 -2.99 1.91 14.84
C ARG A 200 -3.29 1.97 13.33
N ALA A 201 -4.43 1.44 12.90
CA ALA A 201 -4.90 1.55 11.52
C ALA A 201 -5.19 3.01 11.13
N ALA A 202 -5.74 3.81 12.03
CA ALA A 202 -5.95 5.24 11.79
C ALA A 202 -4.63 6.01 11.64
N GLU A 203 -3.62 5.73 12.47
CA GLU A 203 -2.28 6.31 12.31
C GLU A 203 -1.65 5.95 10.97
N LEU A 204 -1.70 4.67 10.59
CA LEU A 204 -1.18 4.17 9.32
C LEU A 204 -1.89 4.81 8.12
N LYS A 205 -3.23 4.88 8.17
CA LYS A 205 -4.04 5.53 7.15
C LYS A 205 -3.72 7.02 7.03
N GLN A 206 -3.54 7.71 8.17
CA GLN A 206 -3.22 9.14 8.18
C GLN A 206 -1.85 9.40 7.53
N PHE A 207 -0.82 8.63 7.92
CA PHE A 207 0.51 8.71 7.30
C PHE A 207 0.42 8.58 5.78
N TYR A 208 -0.22 7.52 5.31
CA TYR A 208 -0.41 7.28 3.88
C TYR A 208 -1.14 8.45 3.18
N THR A 209 -2.24 8.90 3.76
CA THR A 209 -3.06 9.98 3.20
C THR A 209 -2.30 11.30 3.11
N ASP A 210 -1.56 11.67 4.15
CA ASP A 210 -0.81 12.93 4.20
C ASP A 210 0.25 12.98 3.10
N HIS A 211 0.99 11.89 2.90
CA HIS A 211 2.02 11.82 1.86
C HIS A 211 1.43 11.87 0.44
N VAL A 212 0.34 11.13 0.18
CA VAL A 212 -0.31 11.15 -1.14
C VAL A 212 -0.95 12.50 -1.43
N THR A 213 -1.71 13.07 -0.49
CA THR A 213 -2.39 14.36 -0.70
C THR A 213 -1.41 15.51 -0.83
N LYS A 214 -0.32 15.51 -0.07
CA LYS A 214 0.75 16.51 -0.21
C LYS A 214 1.29 16.58 -1.64
N VAL A 215 1.45 15.42 -2.29
CA VAL A 215 1.90 15.36 -3.69
C VAL A 215 0.80 15.76 -4.65
N THR A 216 -0.37 15.13 -4.56
CA THR A 216 -1.46 15.36 -5.53
C THR A 216 -1.97 16.79 -5.52
N ASP A 217 -2.04 17.43 -4.36
CA ASP A 217 -2.44 18.85 -4.23
C ASP A 217 -1.44 19.81 -4.88
N ARG A 218 -0.14 19.48 -4.85
CA ARG A 218 0.89 20.26 -5.54
C ARG A 218 0.84 20.02 -7.05
N ILE A 219 0.74 18.77 -7.50
CA ILE A 219 0.63 18.42 -8.93
C ILE A 219 -0.53 19.17 -9.59
N ASN A 220 -1.68 19.24 -8.93
CA ASN A 220 -2.87 19.93 -9.44
C ASN A 220 -2.68 21.46 -9.63
N LYS A 221 -1.63 22.03 -9.07
CA LYS A 221 -1.28 23.47 -9.18
C LYS A 221 -0.19 23.73 -10.21
N ILE A 222 0.43 22.69 -10.75
CA ILE A 222 1.52 22.84 -11.72
C ILE A 222 0.93 23.14 -13.10
N SER A 223 1.37 24.26 -13.69
CA SER A 223 0.98 24.68 -15.05
C SER A 223 2.05 24.39 -16.11
N LYS A 224 3.17 23.76 -15.71
CA LYS A 224 4.24 23.37 -16.65
C LYS A 224 3.78 22.24 -17.59
N PRO A 225 4.33 22.13 -18.82
CA PRO A 225 4.10 20.97 -19.67
C PRO A 225 4.43 19.67 -18.95
N LYS A 226 3.61 18.65 -19.18
CA LYS A 226 3.84 17.31 -18.64
C LYS A 226 5.04 16.67 -19.35
N PRO A 227 6.02 16.09 -18.62
CA PRO A 227 7.08 15.34 -19.27
C PRO A 227 6.54 14.09 -19.92
N THR A 228 7.04 13.75 -21.11
CA THR A 228 6.74 12.48 -21.78
C THR A 228 7.59 11.37 -21.14
N VAL A 229 6.95 10.26 -20.76
CA VAL A 229 7.58 9.20 -19.94
C VAL A 229 7.43 7.84 -20.60
N TYR A 230 8.55 7.10 -20.70
CA TYR A 230 8.57 5.68 -21.00
C TYR A 230 8.89 4.88 -19.75
N ILE A 231 8.07 3.87 -19.43
CA ILE A 231 8.24 3.00 -18.25
C ILE A 231 8.20 1.55 -18.69
N GLU A 232 9.24 0.77 -18.34
CA GLU A 232 9.25 -0.67 -18.57
C GLU A 232 9.82 -1.43 -17.37
N VAL A 233 9.46 -2.72 -17.27
CA VAL A 233 10.05 -3.66 -16.30
C VAL A 233 11.35 -4.21 -16.85
N GLY A 234 12.46 -3.93 -16.19
CA GLY A 234 13.81 -4.31 -16.60
C GLY A 234 14.16 -5.79 -16.34
N MET A 235 13.17 -6.70 -16.26
CA MET A 235 13.37 -8.10 -15.94
C MET A 235 14.13 -8.89 -17.03
N GLN A 236 13.96 -8.51 -18.30
CA GLN A 236 14.58 -9.21 -19.43
C GLN A 236 16.03 -8.77 -19.70
N GLY A 237 16.52 -7.74 -18.99
CA GLY A 237 17.84 -7.16 -19.23
C GLY A 237 17.84 -6.19 -20.42
N PRO A 238 19.02 -5.59 -20.71
CA PRO A 238 19.15 -4.57 -21.76
C PRO A 238 18.95 -5.10 -23.18
N GLU A 239 19.21 -6.38 -23.44
CA GLU A 239 19.12 -7.01 -24.76
C GLU A 239 17.68 -7.15 -25.28
N SER A 240 16.68 -7.00 -24.43
CA SER A 240 15.28 -7.17 -24.79
C SER A 240 14.43 -6.08 -24.17
N PHE A 241 13.42 -5.60 -24.91
CA PHE A 241 12.41 -4.72 -24.35
C PHE A 241 11.49 -5.48 -23.41
N GLY A 242 11.25 -4.91 -22.25
CA GLY A 242 10.43 -5.51 -21.19
C GLY A 242 8.94 -5.22 -21.37
N TYR A 243 8.21 -5.50 -20.29
CA TYR A 243 6.80 -5.18 -20.18
C TYR A 243 6.67 -3.68 -19.88
N ALA A 244 6.14 -2.91 -20.83
CA ALA A 244 5.84 -1.50 -20.64
C ALA A 244 4.45 -1.28 -20.07
N PHE A 245 4.20 -0.15 -19.40
CA PHE A 245 2.94 0.19 -18.77
C PHE A 245 2.16 1.23 -19.58
N SER A 246 0.83 1.06 -19.67
CA SER A 246 -0.10 2.10 -20.13
C SER A 246 -0.47 3.04 -18.97
N SER A 247 -1.08 4.18 -19.29
CA SER A 247 -1.46 5.22 -18.35
C SER A 247 -2.52 4.85 -17.29
N ASN A 248 -3.12 3.67 -17.39
CA ASN A 248 -4.24 3.24 -16.55
C ASN A 248 -3.94 2.02 -15.67
N TYR A 249 -2.68 1.60 -15.58
CA TYR A 249 -2.30 0.40 -14.84
C TYR A 249 -0.94 0.54 -14.15
N SER A 250 -0.88 0.15 -12.86
CA SER A 250 0.35 0.08 -12.06
C SER A 250 1.21 1.35 -12.17
N TRP A 251 2.50 1.23 -12.43
CA TRP A 251 3.43 2.35 -12.59
C TRP A 251 2.92 3.45 -13.52
N GLY A 252 2.30 3.08 -14.64
CA GLY A 252 1.77 4.05 -15.59
C GLY A 252 0.59 4.85 -15.05
N ALA A 253 -0.28 4.23 -14.24
CA ALA A 253 -1.39 4.92 -13.58
C ALA A 253 -0.87 5.93 -12.55
N LEU A 254 0.06 5.53 -11.68
CA LEU A 254 0.67 6.43 -10.69
C LEU A 254 1.46 7.55 -11.37
N ALA A 255 2.20 7.23 -12.44
CA ALA A 255 2.92 8.23 -13.23
C ALA A 255 1.98 9.27 -13.84
N THR A 256 0.80 8.85 -14.32
CA THR A 256 -0.23 9.76 -14.83
C THR A 256 -0.80 10.65 -13.74
N LEU A 257 -1.08 10.10 -12.55
CA LEU A 257 -1.55 10.85 -11.37
C LEU A 257 -0.49 11.87 -10.91
N CYS A 258 0.79 11.56 -11.06
CA CYS A 258 1.90 12.46 -10.75
C CYS A 258 2.24 13.44 -11.89
N GLY A 259 1.43 13.52 -12.93
CA GLY A 259 1.57 14.51 -14.00
C GLY A 259 2.49 14.11 -15.15
N GLY A 260 2.86 12.83 -15.26
CA GLY A 260 3.58 12.29 -16.44
C GLY A 260 2.66 12.05 -17.63
N ASP A 261 3.15 12.24 -18.85
CA ASP A 261 2.49 11.83 -20.09
C ASP A 261 3.10 10.53 -20.61
N ILE A 262 2.39 9.41 -20.37
CA ILE A 262 2.88 8.07 -20.70
C ILE A 262 2.79 7.84 -22.21
N ILE A 263 3.94 7.68 -22.88
CA ILE A 263 4.00 7.56 -24.34
C ILE A 263 3.27 6.33 -24.89
N THR A 264 3.10 5.29 -24.07
CA THR A 264 2.48 4.01 -24.45
C THR A 264 0.95 3.98 -24.28
N LYS A 265 0.33 5.08 -23.79
CA LYS A 265 -1.10 5.16 -23.43
C LYS A 265 -2.06 4.75 -24.56
N ASP A 266 -1.68 5.04 -25.80
CA ASP A 266 -2.53 4.81 -26.98
C ASP A 266 -2.17 3.53 -27.75
N VAL A 267 -1.09 2.83 -27.37
CA VAL A 267 -0.61 1.64 -28.10
C VAL A 267 -0.75 0.33 -27.34
N ILE A 268 -0.85 0.40 -26.01
CA ILE A 268 -1.11 -0.77 -25.17
C ILE A 268 -2.27 -0.49 -24.20
N LYS A 269 -3.13 -1.48 -23.99
CA LYS A 269 -4.35 -1.32 -23.18
C LYS A 269 -4.06 -1.19 -21.70
N THR A 270 -3.21 -2.04 -21.15
CA THR A 270 -2.79 -2.05 -19.74
C THR A 270 -1.28 -2.12 -19.63
N GLY A 271 -0.66 -3.13 -20.20
CA GLY A 271 0.77 -3.30 -20.31
C GLY A 271 1.12 -4.43 -21.28
N GLY A 272 2.37 -4.40 -21.74
CA GLY A 272 2.86 -5.35 -22.74
C GLY A 272 4.15 -4.88 -23.41
N PRO A 273 4.68 -5.67 -24.34
CA PRO A 273 5.83 -5.29 -25.13
C PRO A 273 5.47 -4.15 -26.09
N VAL A 274 6.43 -3.28 -26.37
CA VAL A 274 6.33 -2.25 -27.41
C VAL A 274 7.44 -2.43 -28.45
N ASN A 275 7.18 -1.95 -29.67
CA ASN A 275 8.21 -1.94 -30.72
C ASN A 275 9.34 -0.97 -30.30
N PRO A 276 10.61 -1.38 -30.35
CA PRO A 276 11.76 -0.52 -30.08
C PRO A 276 11.76 0.79 -30.87
N GLU A 277 11.40 0.73 -32.16
CA GLU A 277 11.31 1.92 -33.02
C GLU A 277 10.29 2.93 -32.53
N PHE A 278 9.19 2.48 -31.91
CA PHE A 278 8.20 3.37 -31.32
C PHE A 278 8.81 4.24 -30.19
N VAL A 279 9.66 3.65 -29.33
CA VAL A 279 10.32 4.42 -28.27
C VAL A 279 11.29 5.45 -28.84
N LEU A 280 12.01 5.08 -29.92
CA LEU A 280 12.92 6.00 -30.63
C LEU A 280 12.16 7.16 -31.32
N GLU A 281 11.01 6.86 -31.94
CA GLU A 281 10.14 7.86 -32.60
C GLU A 281 9.55 8.84 -31.58
N LYS A 282 9.10 8.34 -30.42
CA LYS A 282 8.48 9.17 -29.38
C LYS A 282 9.49 10.03 -28.61
N ASP A 283 10.76 9.64 -28.59
CA ASP A 283 11.84 10.35 -27.92
C ASP A 283 11.45 10.92 -26.55
N PRO A 284 11.18 10.07 -25.55
CA PRO A 284 10.63 10.52 -24.27
C PRO A 284 11.58 11.45 -23.51
N ASP A 285 11.03 12.35 -22.70
CA ASP A 285 11.78 13.21 -21.78
C ASP A 285 12.43 12.42 -20.67
N ILE A 286 11.75 11.36 -20.19
CA ILE A 286 12.16 10.53 -19.08
C ILE A 286 11.99 9.05 -19.43
N ILE A 287 12.99 8.25 -19.06
CA ILE A 287 12.96 6.79 -19.13
C ILE A 287 13.04 6.21 -17.72
N MET A 288 12.16 5.25 -17.42
CA MET A 288 12.14 4.55 -16.13
C MET A 288 12.22 3.03 -16.36
N ILE A 289 13.29 2.41 -15.86
CA ILE A 289 13.51 0.97 -15.93
C ILE A 289 13.26 0.35 -14.54
N MET A 290 12.08 -0.24 -14.37
CA MET A 290 11.70 -0.79 -13.06
C MET A 290 12.50 -2.05 -12.73
N GLY A 291 13.12 -2.06 -11.54
CA GLY A 291 13.98 -3.13 -11.06
C GLY A 291 13.34 -3.98 -9.98
N SER A 292 13.84 -5.18 -9.78
CA SER A 292 13.54 -6.05 -8.63
C SER A 292 14.64 -7.08 -8.46
N TYR A 293 14.51 -7.93 -7.45
CA TYR A 293 15.42 -9.06 -7.29
C TYR A 293 14.89 -10.28 -8.05
N TRP A 294 15.52 -10.59 -9.20
CA TRP A 294 15.24 -11.77 -10.01
C TRP A 294 16.49 -12.66 -10.11
N PRO A 295 16.74 -13.59 -9.15
CA PRO A 295 18.01 -14.30 -9.04
C PRO A 295 18.38 -15.13 -10.28
N LYS A 296 17.39 -15.57 -11.06
CA LYS A 296 17.59 -16.32 -12.31
C LYS A 296 17.80 -15.43 -13.55
N LYS A 297 17.86 -14.12 -13.37
CA LYS A 297 17.97 -13.11 -14.43
C LYS A 297 19.13 -12.15 -14.12
N PRO A 298 20.38 -12.54 -14.33
CA PRO A 298 21.55 -11.79 -13.87
C PRO A 298 21.71 -10.41 -14.51
N THR A 299 21.19 -10.22 -15.74
CA THR A 299 21.23 -8.96 -16.49
C THR A 299 20.00 -8.08 -16.26
N SER A 300 19.04 -8.53 -15.45
CA SER A 300 17.85 -7.72 -15.11
C SER A 300 18.24 -6.50 -14.28
N MET A 301 17.45 -5.43 -14.37
CA MET A 301 17.58 -4.29 -13.47
C MET A 301 17.34 -4.75 -12.03
N ARG A 302 18.33 -4.56 -11.16
CA ARG A 302 18.30 -5.10 -9.79
C ARG A 302 18.08 -3.98 -8.79
N LEU A 303 17.03 -4.11 -7.99
CA LEU A 303 16.71 -3.27 -6.84
C LEU A 303 16.08 -4.14 -5.76
N GLY A 304 16.03 -3.65 -4.53
CA GLY A 304 15.48 -4.34 -3.37
C GLY A 304 16.52 -4.54 -2.27
N PHE A 305 16.23 -5.41 -1.32
CA PHE A 305 17.06 -5.62 -0.13
C PHE A 305 18.46 -6.17 -0.42
N GLU A 306 18.60 -7.02 -1.42
CA GLU A 306 19.88 -7.66 -1.79
C GLU A 306 20.55 -6.94 -2.99
N ALA A 307 20.15 -5.72 -3.30
CA ALA A 307 20.73 -4.96 -4.39
C ALA A 307 21.98 -4.17 -3.93
N ASP A 308 23.10 -4.38 -4.62
CA ASP A 308 24.28 -3.51 -4.53
C ASP A 308 24.10 -2.30 -5.43
N GLU A 309 24.23 -1.11 -4.88
CA GLU A 309 23.98 0.15 -5.59
C GLU A 309 24.91 0.33 -6.79
N ALA A 310 26.21 0.05 -6.64
CA ALA A 310 27.20 0.21 -7.72
C ALA A 310 26.94 -0.76 -8.87
N ALA A 311 26.60 -2.02 -8.56
CA ALA A 311 26.25 -3.01 -9.58
C ALA A 311 24.92 -2.61 -10.26
N SER A 312 23.94 -2.10 -9.53
CA SER A 312 22.67 -1.64 -10.07
C SER A 312 22.83 -0.42 -10.98
N GLN A 313 23.75 0.50 -10.67
CA GLN A 313 24.14 1.61 -11.57
C GLN A 313 24.70 1.09 -12.89
N GLN A 314 25.56 0.06 -12.85
CA GLN A 314 26.09 -0.55 -14.07
C GLN A 314 24.99 -1.20 -14.91
N LEU A 315 24.06 -1.88 -14.28
CA LEU A 315 22.88 -2.45 -14.95
C LEU A 315 22.03 -1.35 -15.60
N LEU A 316 21.69 -0.29 -14.86
CA LEU A 316 20.91 0.83 -15.41
C LEU A 316 21.60 1.48 -16.61
N LYS A 317 22.92 1.67 -16.52
CA LYS A 317 23.74 2.18 -17.63
C LYS A 317 23.70 1.24 -18.85
N ALA A 318 23.69 -0.09 -18.66
CA ALA A 318 23.62 -1.02 -19.77
C ALA A 318 22.31 -0.88 -20.57
N PHE A 319 21.17 -0.56 -19.91
CA PHE A 319 19.91 -0.29 -20.63
C PHE A 319 20.03 0.91 -21.58
N THR A 320 20.84 1.93 -21.26
CA THR A 320 21.02 3.09 -22.15
C THR A 320 21.89 2.80 -23.37
N GLN A 321 22.52 1.62 -23.44
CA GLN A 321 23.36 1.19 -24.57
C GLN A 321 22.57 0.41 -25.64
N ARG A 322 21.25 0.29 -25.52
CA ARG A 322 20.39 -0.25 -26.56
C ARG A 322 20.55 0.51 -27.88
N GLU A 323 20.42 -0.20 -28.99
CA GLU A 323 20.57 0.39 -30.33
C GLU A 323 19.68 1.64 -30.50
N GLY A 324 20.32 2.75 -30.87
CA GLY A 324 19.66 4.05 -31.08
C GLY A 324 19.32 4.85 -29.83
N TRP A 325 19.47 4.29 -28.62
CA TRP A 325 19.14 4.98 -27.38
C TRP A 325 20.11 6.12 -27.02
N ASP A 326 21.34 6.07 -27.55
CA ASP A 326 22.30 7.17 -27.49
C ASP A 326 21.78 8.47 -28.11
N LYS A 327 20.77 8.40 -28.98
CA LYS A 327 20.12 9.54 -29.63
C LYS A 327 18.96 10.12 -28.81
N LEU A 328 18.37 9.36 -27.92
CA LEU A 328 17.24 9.79 -27.10
C LEU A 328 17.62 10.95 -26.17
N LYS A 329 16.74 11.96 -26.09
CA LYS A 329 16.94 13.11 -25.20
C LYS A 329 17.04 12.70 -23.74
N ALA A 330 16.25 11.72 -23.28
CA ALA A 330 16.33 11.20 -21.91
C ALA A 330 17.72 10.66 -21.60
N VAL A 331 18.35 9.92 -22.52
CA VAL A 331 19.69 9.36 -22.33
C VAL A 331 20.76 10.46 -22.33
N LYS A 332 20.68 11.38 -23.31
CA LYS A 332 21.63 12.52 -23.42
C LYS A 332 21.60 13.43 -22.20
N ASN A 333 20.41 13.64 -21.64
CA ASN A 333 20.19 14.50 -20.48
C ASN A 333 20.27 13.74 -19.15
N LYS A 334 20.65 12.46 -19.17
CA LYS A 334 20.69 11.57 -18.00
C LYS A 334 19.34 11.46 -17.25
N GLN A 335 18.22 11.65 -17.96
CA GLN A 335 16.87 11.51 -17.38
C GLN A 335 16.43 10.04 -17.43
N VAL A 336 17.27 9.16 -16.90
CA VAL A 336 17.05 7.72 -16.82
C VAL A 336 17.04 7.29 -15.36
N TYR A 337 15.91 6.70 -14.95
CA TYR A 337 15.62 6.39 -13.56
C TYR A 337 15.25 4.92 -13.38
N SER A 338 15.32 4.46 -12.16
CA SER A 338 14.83 3.15 -11.74
C SER A 338 14.19 3.20 -10.37
N ALA A 339 13.15 2.42 -10.17
CA ALA A 339 12.56 2.18 -8.86
C ALA A 339 12.19 0.72 -8.70
N HIS A 340 12.06 0.25 -7.45
CA HIS A 340 11.70 -1.13 -7.20
C HIS A 340 10.27 -1.44 -7.69
N HIS A 341 10.15 -2.40 -8.61
CA HIS A 341 8.91 -2.73 -9.35
C HIS A 341 7.69 -3.02 -8.46
N GLY A 342 7.91 -3.57 -7.27
CA GLY A 342 6.82 -3.95 -6.35
C GLY A 342 6.20 -2.78 -5.57
N LEU A 343 6.82 -1.60 -5.53
CA LEU A 343 6.36 -0.47 -4.70
C LEU A 343 4.90 -0.04 -4.92
N PRO A 344 4.35 0.02 -6.14
CA PRO A 344 2.98 0.51 -6.38
C PRO A 344 1.85 -0.28 -5.72
N ARG A 345 2.12 -1.41 -5.11
CA ARG A 345 1.10 -2.30 -4.50
C ARG A 345 1.32 -2.53 -3.02
N GLU A 346 2.19 -1.75 -2.42
CA GLU A 346 2.48 -1.85 -1.00
C GLU A 346 1.72 -0.79 -0.21
N ILE A 347 1.55 -1.02 1.09
CA ILE A 347 0.92 -0.06 2.00
C ILE A 347 1.71 1.25 2.14
N TYR A 348 2.92 1.28 1.63
CA TYR A 348 3.81 2.45 1.58
C TYR A 348 3.99 3.00 0.16
N ASP A 349 3.10 2.71 -0.77
CA ASP A 349 3.24 3.21 -2.16
C ASP A 349 3.09 4.74 -2.28
N CYS A 350 2.73 5.44 -1.20
CA CYS A 350 2.84 6.90 -1.11
C CYS A 350 4.23 7.42 -1.49
N VAL A 351 5.29 6.62 -1.25
CA VAL A 351 6.66 6.98 -1.68
C VAL A 351 6.83 6.96 -3.20
N VAL A 352 5.98 6.22 -3.92
CA VAL A 352 5.98 6.22 -5.39
C VAL A 352 5.45 7.55 -5.91
N PHE A 353 4.40 8.11 -5.30
CA PHE A 353 3.91 9.45 -5.62
C PHE A 353 5.01 10.49 -5.42
N GLU A 354 5.71 10.44 -4.30
CA GLU A 354 6.82 11.32 -3.99
C GLU A 354 7.97 11.20 -5.00
N TYR A 355 8.37 9.96 -5.31
CA TYR A 355 9.46 9.68 -6.25
C TYR A 355 9.13 10.18 -7.67
N LEU A 356 7.94 9.87 -8.16
CA LEU A 356 7.50 10.29 -9.50
C LEU A 356 7.37 11.81 -9.58
N ALA A 357 6.75 12.44 -8.59
CA ALA A 357 6.60 13.89 -8.55
C ALA A 357 7.95 14.62 -8.54
N LYS A 358 8.89 14.15 -7.71
CA LYS A 358 10.26 14.71 -7.66
C LYS A 358 11.02 14.46 -8.96
N THR A 359 10.82 13.30 -9.60
CA THR A 359 11.43 12.99 -10.91
C THR A 359 10.90 13.90 -12.01
N TYR A 360 9.59 14.21 -12.00
CA TYR A 360 8.96 15.01 -13.07
C TYR A 360 9.08 16.52 -12.87
N TYR A 361 9.09 16.96 -11.61
CA TYR A 361 9.09 18.36 -11.22
C TYR A 361 10.07 18.60 -10.06
N PRO A 362 11.40 18.43 -10.29
CA PRO A 362 12.41 18.42 -9.23
C PRO A 362 12.48 19.74 -8.43
N GLU A 363 12.17 20.86 -9.04
CA GLU A 363 12.16 22.18 -8.36
C GLU A 363 10.97 22.30 -7.42
N GLU A 364 9.77 21.88 -7.87
CA GLU A 364 8.52 21.95 -7.12
C GLU A 364 8.49 20.95 -5.95
N PHE A 365 9.27 19.89 -6.03
CA PHE A 365 9.35 18.83 -5.03
C PHE A 365 10.76 18.67 -4.43
N ALA A 366 11.56 19.74 -4.41
CA ALA A 366 12.92 19.71 -3.86
C ALA A 366 12.97 19.32 -2.37
N ASP A 367 11.90 19.65 -1.62
CA ASP A 367 11.73 19.36 -0.19
C ASP A 367 11.28 17.93 0.11
N ILE A 368 11.04 17.10 -0.90
CA ILE A 368 10.59 15.72 -0.72
C ILE A 368 11.77 14.76 -0.86
N ASP A 369 11.83 13.77 0.02
CA ASP A 369 12.80 12.67 -0.03
C ASP A 369 12.06 11.32 0.11
N PRO A 370 11.75 10.63 -0.99
CA PRO A 370 11.00 9.37 -0.96
C PRO A 370 11.75 8.24 -0.25
N GLU A 371 13.09 8.28 -0.24
CA GLU A 371 13.91 7.32 0.49
C GLU A 371 13.77 7.52 2.01
N ALA A 372 13.84 8.77 2.46
CA ALA A 372 13.62 9.11 3.87
C ALA A 372 12.20 8.76 4.34
N THR A 373 11.19 9.00 3.50
CA THR A 373 9.80 8.61 3.78
C THR A 373 9.65 7.09 3.91
N LEU A 374 10.27 6.32 3.01
CA LEU A 374 10.24 4.86 3.07
C LEU A 374 10.92 4.35 4.34
N LYS A 375 12.06 4.91 4.69
CA LYS A 375 12.78 4.59 5.92
C LYS A 375 11.94 4.90 7.16
N GLU A 376 11.33 6.09 7.22
CA GLU A 376 10.41 6.47 8.32
C GLU A 376 9.26 5.48 8.44
N PHE A 377 8.68 5.05 7.32
CA PHE A 377 7.60 4.06 7.31
C PHE A 377 8.04 2.74 7.97
N TYR A 378 9.22 2.22 7.60
CA TYR A 378 9.76 1.00 8.18
C TYR A 378 10.00 1.16 9.68
N GLU A 379 10.66 2.22 10.10
CA GLU A 379 11.00 2.50 11.51
C GLU A 379 9.74 2.69 12.38
N LYS A 380 8.70 3.32 11.83
CA LYS A 380 7.48 3.66 12.57
C LYS A 380 6.47 2.52 12.63
N PHE A 381 6.34 1.76 11.55
CA PHE A 381 5.24 0.81 11.42
C PHE A 381 5.67 -0.65 11.35
N LEU A 382 6.79 -0.98 10.74
CA LEU A 382 7.14 -2.37 10.47
C LEU A 382 8.04 -2.97 11.55
N PRO A 383 7.92 -4.29 11.83
CA PRO A 383 8.84 -5.00 12.70
C PRO A 383 10.14 -5.41 12.01
N PHE A 384 10.35 -4.96 10.77
CA PHE A 384 11.47 -5.29 9.91
C PHE A 384 12.42 -4.12 9.79
N SER A 385 13.71 -4.39 9.73
CA SER A 385 14.72 -3.36 9.51
C SER A 385 14.62 -2.77 8.11
N TYR A 386 14.93 -1.48 7.99
CA TYR A 386 15.07 -0.82 6.70
C TYR A 386 16.43 -1.16 6.09
N GLY A 387 16.50 -1.27 4.77
CA GLY A 387 17.74 -1.51 4.03
C GLY A 387 17.50 -1.72 2.54
N GLY A 388 18.59 -1.95 1.79
CA GLY A 388 18.53 -2.18 0.35
C GLY A 388 18.55 -0.90 -0.49
N THR A 389 18.39 -1.04 -1.81
CA THR A 389 18.36 0.04 -2.80
C THR A 389 16.99 0.06 -3.47
N TRP A 390 16.23 1.15 -3.32
CA TRP A 390 14.83 1.24 -3.76
C TRP A 390 14.61 2.14 -4.95
N PHE A 391 15.40 3.21 -5.04
CA PHE A 391 15.33 4.23 -6.08
C PHE A 391 16.71 4.48 -6.68
N MET A 392 16.76 4.83 -7.94
CA MET A 392 18.02 5.11 -8.61
C MET A 392 17.85 6.11 -9.75
N HIS A 393 18.85 6.95 -9.92
CA HIS A 393 19.03 7.86 -11.04
C HIS A 393 20.35 7.53 -11.73
N LEU A 394 20.40 7.55 -13.04
CA LEU A 394 21.63 7.34 -13.82
C LEU A 394 22.63 8.46 -13.57
N ASN A 395 23.79 8.12 -13.05
CA ASN A 395 24.89 9.05 -12.76
C ASN A 395 25.60 9.54 -14.03
#